data_dad66b512c8aaf9b3694ce42c77da834
#
_entry.id   dad66b512c8aaf9b3694ce42c77da834
#
_cell.length_a   1.000
_cell.length_b   1.000
_cell.length_c   1.000
_cell.angle_alpha   90.00
_cell.angle_beta   90.00
_cell.angle_gamma   90.00
#
_symmetry.space_group_name_H-M   'P 1'
#
loop_
_entity.id
_entity.type
_entity.pdbx_description
1 polymer ?
#
loop_
_entity_poly.entity_id
_entity_poly.type
_entity_poly.pdbx_seq_one_letter_code
_entity_poly.pdbx_strand_id
1 'polypeptide(L)'
;MKKSEHNKNVASYFERRWKVFEKWCYTGETLCIHYAYYDKNTKNFKAAVYRMNDLIGELLKLEENKSEKILDAGCGVGGTSIYLGEKYPNVQFTGITISQGQVEMGKEFIKDRNITNVKIMKEDYNKTKFPSNYFNSVFAIESTGYSENIEEFINEMQRVLKPGGKLVVLDGFRTEMQMNPFL
;
A
#
# COMPACT_ATOMS: atom_id res chain seq x y z
N MET A 1 -18.89 4.44 16.95
CA MET A 1 -18.95 5.07 15.59
C MET A 1 -19.35 4.01 14.57
N LYS A 2 -20.22 4.28 13.60
CA LYS A 2 -20.56 3.25 12.60
C LYS A 2 -19.37 3.07 11.66
N LYS A 3 -18.95 1.85 11.34
CA LYS A 3 -17.82 1.49 10.43
C LYS A 3 -17.77 2.36 9.15
N SER A 4 -18.93 2.69 8.58
CA SER A 4 -19.02 3.59 7.40
C SER A 4 -18.60 5.04 7.67
N GLU A 5 -18.71 5.51 8.90
CA GLU A 5 -18.35 6.87 9.30
C GLU A 5 -16.83 6.99 9.54
N HIS A 6 -16.23 5.98 10.17
CA HIS A 6 -14.77 5.89 10.32
C HIS A 6 -14.08 5.92 8.94
N ASN A 7 -14.47 5.03 8.03
CA ASN A 7 -13.91 4.96 6.69
C ASN A 7 -14.04 6.29 5.91
N LYS A 8 -15.17 7.00 6.06
CA LYS A 8 -15.36 8.34 5.47
C LYS A 8 -14.37 9.35 6.04
N ASN A 9 -14.16 9.33 7.35
CA ASN A 9 -13.23 10.24 8.02
C ASN A 9 -11.79 9.99 7.58
N VAL A 10 -11.36 8.73 7.50
CA VAL A 10 -10.02 8.34 7.01
C VAL A 10 -9.85 8.78 5.54
N ALA A 11 -10.79 8.45 4.66
CA ALA A 11 -10.74 8.86 3.26
C ALA A 11 -10.63 10.38 3.11
N SER A 12 -11.51 11.13 3.79
CA SER A 12 -11.52 12.59 3.77
C SER A 12 -10.25 13.22 4.33
N TYR A 13 -9.62 12.60 5.35
CA TYR A 13 -8.34 13.05 5.87
C TYR A 13 -7.25 13.04 4.80
N PHE A 14 -7.06 11.91 4.10
CA PHE A 14 -6.04 11.77 3.07
C PHE A 14 -6.33 12.63 1.83
N GLU A 15 -7.58 12.72 1.39
CA GLU A 15 -7.97 13.57 0.26
C GLU A 15 -7.64 15.04 0.50
N ARG A 16 -7.99 15.57 1.69
CA ARG A 16 -7.72 16.97 2.04
C ARG A 16 -6.24 17.28 2.23
N ARG A 17 -5.45 16.29 2.61
CA ARG A 17 -4.03 16.45 2.92
C ARG A 17 -3.10 16.15 1.75
N TRP A 18 -3.60 15.70 0.62
CA TRP A 18 -2.77 15.36 -0.54
C TRP A 18 -1.77 16.46 -0.92
N LYS A 19 -2.24 17.71 -1.07
CA LYS A 19 -1.38 18.86 -1.41
C LYS A 19 -0.28 19.13 -0.38
N VAL A 20 -0.52 18.82 0.89
CA VAL A 20 0.49 18.95 1.95
C VAL A 20 1.54 17.85 1.78
N PHE A 21 1.11 16.61 1.58
CA PHE A 21 2.02 15.50 1.33
C PHE A 21 2.85 15.70 0.06
N GLU A 22 2.23 16.19 -1.02
CA GLU A 22 2.90 16.51 -2.27
C GLU A 22 4.07 17.48 -2.05
N LYS A 23 3.87 18.51 -1.26
CA LYS A 23 4.90 19.52 -0.96
C LYS A 23 6.00 19.00 -0.03
N TRP A 24 5.65 18.24 1.02
CA TRP A 24 6.58 17.91 2.09
C TRP A 24 7.19 16.53 2.00
N CYS A 25 6.54 15.59 1.31
CA CYS A 25 6.95 14.20 1.21
C CYS A 25 7.42 13.80 -0.19
N TYR A 26 7.62 14.75 -1.10
CA TYR A 26 7.96 14.49 -2.52
C TYR A 26 6.96 13.55 -3.20
N THR A 27 5.71 13.53 -2.74
CA THR A 27 4.69 12.63 -3.28
C THR A 27 4.34 12.92 -4.73
N GLY A 28 4.54 14.16 -5.22
CA GLY A 28 4.39 14.50 -6.64
C GLY A 28 5.33 13.71 -7.56
N GLU A 29 6.48 13.26 -7.04
CA GLU A 29 7.45 12.44 -7.79
C GLU A 29 7.33 10.95 -7.45
N THR A 30 7.28 10.61 -6.16
CA THR A 30 7.27 9.22 -5.69
C THR A 30 5.88 8.62 -5.63
N LEU A 31 4.83 9.45 -5.57
CA LEU A 31 3.42 9.08 -5.36
C LEU A 31 3.17 8.33 -4.03
N CYS A 32 4.16 8.33 -3.12
CA CYS A 32 4.12 7.60 -1.86
C CYS A 32 4.02 8.56 -0.67
N ILE A 33 3.25 8.19 0.35
CA ILE A 33 3.12 8.93 1.61
C ILE A 33 3.58 8.13 2.82
N HIS A 34 4.12 6.93 2.63
CA HIS A 34 4.72 6.12 3.68
C HIS A 34 6.10 6.66 4.10
N TYR A 35 6.57 6.25 5.28
CA TYR A 35 7.92 6.56 5.75
C TYR A 35 8.98 5.97 4.82
N ALA A 36 10.14 6.59 4.86
CA ALA A 36 11.29 6.20 4.07
C ALA A 36 12.12 5.13 4.81
N TYR A 37 12.68 4.16 4.09
CA TYR A 37 13.59 3.18 4.64
C TYR A 37 15.03 3.53 4.27
N TYR A 38 15.83 3.89 5.28
CA TYR A 38 17.23 4.24 5.12
C TYR A 38 18.12 3.02 5.36
N ASP A 39 18.93 2.68 4.37
CA ASP A 39 20.02 1.74 4.50
C ASP A 39 21.37 2.41 4.17
N LYS A 40 22.46 1.65 4.19
CA LYS A 40 23.81 2.18 3.92
C LYS A 40 23.98 2.77 2.50
N ASN A 41 23.10 2.47 1.57
CA ASN A 41 23.17 2.91 0.16
C ASN A 41 22.23 4.12 -0.10
N THR A 42 21.38 4.47 0.82
CA THR A 42 20.36 5.53 0.66
C THR A 42 20.97 6.91 0.89
N LYS A 43 20.98 7.75 -0.15
CA LYS A 43 21.66 9.05 -0.12
C LYS A 43 20.76 10.23 0.28
N ASN A 44 19.45 10.10 0.11
CA ASN A 44 18.48 11.17 0.38
C ASN A 44 17.08 10.58 0.63
N PHE A 45 16.15 11.44 1.03
CA PHE A 45 14.79 11.03 1.38
C PHE A 45 14.06 10.34 0.21
N LYS A 46 14.14 10.88 -1.01
CA LYS A 46 13.49 10.29 -2.19
C LYS A 46 14.01 8.88 -2.47
N ALA A 47 15.34 8.70 -2.42
CA ALA A 47 15.95 7.37 -2.57
C ALA A 47 15.51 6.41 -1.46
N ALA A 48 15.32 6.89 -0.23
CA ALA A 48 14.85 6.09 0.89
C ALA A 48 13.36 5.69 0.74
N VAL A 49 12.52 6.52 0.14
CA VAL A 49 11.13 6.16 -0.22
C VAL A 49 11.13 5.04 -1.27
N TYR A 50 11.91 5.18 -2.34
CA TYR A 50 12.03 4.10 -3.35
C TYR A 50 12.65 2.84 -2.77
N ARG A 51 13.58 2.96 -1.81
CA ARG A 51 14.16 1.80 -1.11
C ARG A 51 13.11 1.03 -0.29
N MET A 52 12.11 1.71 0.28
CA MET A 52 10.96 1.07 0.92
C MET A 52 10.15 0.23 -0.10
N ASN A 53 9.92 0.79 -1.29
CA ASN A 53 9.23 0.06 -2.36
C ASN A 53 10.02 -1.17 -2.83
N ASP A 54 11.36 -1.04 -2.98
CA ASP A 54 12.24 -2.17 -3.28
C ASP A 54 12.19 -3.26 -2.21
N LEU A 55 12.16 -2.87 -0.93
CA LEU A 55 12.04 -3.80 0.18
C LEU A 55 10.76 -4.65 0.09
N ILE A 56 9.64 -4.06 -0.33
CA ILE A 56 8.41 -4.83 -0.60
C ILE A 56 8.66 -5.87 -1.70
N GLY A 57 9.26 -5.50 -2.81
CA GLY A 57 9.59 -6.43 -3.90
C GLY A 57 10.47 -7.60 -3.43
N GLU A 58 11.48 -7.29 -2.60
CA GLU A 58 12.39 -8.28 -2.00
C GLU A 58 11.64 -9.24 -1.04
N LEU A 59 10.81 -8.70 -0.13
CA LEU A 59 10.05 -9.49 0.84
C LEU A 59 9.00 -10.39 0.16
N LEU A 60 8.37 -9.90 -0.88
CA LEU A 60 7.46 -10.68 -1.72
C LEU A 60 8.20 -11.68 -2.60
N LYS A 61 9.51 -11.51 -2.82
CA LYS A 61 10.36 -12.29 -3.74
C LYS A 61 9.86 -12.19 -5.18
N LEU A 62 9.56 -10.96 -5.62
CA LEU A 62 9.11 -10.71 -6.97
C LEU A 62 10.22 -11.01 -7.97
N GLU A 63 9.87 -11.62 -9.10
CA GLU A 63 10.77 -11.95 -10.19
C GLU A 63 10.19 -11.42 -11.52
N GLU A 64 11.02 -10.79 -12.35
CA GLU A 64 10.58 -10.15 -13.60
C GLU A 64 9.87 -11.12 -14.57
N ASN A 65 10.26 -12.39 -14.56
CA ASN A 65 9.74 -13.40 -15.48
C ASN A 65 8.53 -14.19 -14.94
N LYS A 66 8.09 -13.90 -13.73
CA LYS A 66 6.92 -14.56 -13.14
C LYS A 66 5.66 -13.74 -13.31
N SER A 67 4.59 -14.40 -13.72
CA SER A 67 3.25 -13.80 -13.74
C SER A 67 2.55 -14.09 -12.42
N GLU A 68 2.39 -13.05 -11.61
CA GLU A 68 1.76 -13.13 -10.29
C GLU A 68 0.70 -12.04 -10.14
N LYS A 69 -0.27 -12.28 -9.25
CA LYS A 69 -1.28 -11.28 -8.85
C LYS A 69 -1.00 -10.82 -7.44
N ILE A 70 -0.76 -9.55 -7.27
CA ILE A 70 -0.40 -8.92 -5.99
C ILE A 70 -1.49 -7.92 -5.60
N LEU A 71 -1.89 -7.95 -4.32
CA LEU A 71 -2.78 -6.96 -3.73
C LEU A 71 -1.98 -5.97 -2.88
N ASP A 72 -2.21 -4.68 -3.12
CA ASP A 72 -1.75 -3.55 -2.30
C ASP A 72 -2.94 -3.07 -1.45
N ALA A 73 -2.94 -3.45 -0.17
CA ALA A 73 -4.06 -3.20 0.74
C ALA A 73 -3.90 -1.84 1.45
N GLY A 74 -4.65 -0.85 0.98
CA GLY A 74 -4.52 0.54 1.44
C GLY A 74 -3.50 1.32 0.61
N CYS A 75 -3.54 1.16 -0.70
CA CYS A 75 -2.54 1.65 -1.66
C CYS A 75 -2.41 3.18 -1.76
N GLY A 76 -3.28 3.96 -1.13
CA GLY A 76 -3.35 5.39 -1.40
C GLY A 76 -3.63 5.67 -2.88
N VAL A 77 -2.81 6.49 -3.52
CA VAL A 77 -2.86 6.74 -4.98
C VAL A 77 -2.09 5.69 -5.80
N GLY A 78 -1.54 4.66 -5.14
CA GLY A 78 -0.88 3.54 -5.78
C GLY A 78 0.62 3.71 -6.04
N GLY A 79 1.30 4.61 -5.32
CA GLY A 79 2.70 4.92 -5.56
C GLY A 79 3.61 3.69 -5.58
N THR A 80 3.52 2.82 -4.56
CA THR A 80 4.31 1.59 -4.49
C THR A 80 3.93 0.61 -5.60
N SER A 81 2.63 0.41 -5.85
CA SER A 81 2.15 -0.49 -6.92
C SER A 81 2.61 -0.01 -8.30
N ILE A 82 2.60 1.30 -8.56
CA ILE A 82 3.07 1.91 -9.81
C ILE A 82 4.58 1.67 -9.96
N TYR A 83 5.37 1.99 -8.94
CA TYR A 83 6.82 1.78 -8.94
C TYR A 83 7.19 0.31 -9.19
N LEU A 84 6.55 -0.61 -8.48
CA LEU A 84 6.78 -2.04 -8.67
C LEU A 84 6.24 -2.54 -10.02
N GLY A 85 5.15 -1.98 -10.51
CA GLY A 85 4.60 -2.29 -11.83
C GLY A 85 5.55 -1.93 -12.98
N GLU A 86 6.24 -0.79 -12.88
CA GLU A 86 7.31 -0.41 -13.83
C GLU A 86 8.47 -1.40 -13.80
N LYS A 87 8.86 -1.87 -12.60
CA LYS A 87 10.00 -2.76 -12.39
C LYS A 87 9.71 -4.23 -12.73
N TYR A 88 8.46 -4.66 -12.55
CA TYR A 88 8.03 -6.06 -12.75
C TYR A 88 6.85 -6.13 -13.75
N PRO A 89 7.09 -5.96 -15.05
CA PRO A 89 6.01 -5.80 -16.05
C PRO A 89 5.08 -7.01 -16.22
N ASN A 90 5.53 -8.21 -15.84
CA ASN A 90 4.72 -9.43 -15.89
C ASN A 90 3.86 -9.66 -14.63
N VAL A 91 4.08 -8.89 -13.55
CA VAL A 91 3.32 -8.96 -12.31
C VAL A 91 2.11 -8.03 -12.40
N GLN A 92 0.93 -8.52 -12.03
CA GLN A 92 -0.31 -7.74 -12.00
C GLN A 92 -0.56 -7.19 -10.59
N PHE A 93 -0.52 -5.89 -10.42
CA PHE A 93 -0.81 -5.22 -9.16
C PHE A 93 -2.24 -4.71 -9.11
N THR A 94 -2.91 -4.97 -7.99
CA THR A 94 -4.23 -4.42 -7.69
C THR A 94 -4.13 -3.62 -6.40
N GLY A 95 -4.19 -2.30 -6.49
CA GLY A 95 -4.28 -1.42 -5.33
C GLY A 95 -5.74 -1.20 -4.92
N ILE A 96 -6.00 -1.24 -3.62
CA ILE A 96 -7.31 -0.90 -3.07
C ILE A 96 -7.21 0.21 -2.03
N THR A 97 -8.16 1.12 -2.07
CA THR A 97 -8.32 2.21 -1.11
C THR A 97 -9.80 2.51 -0.89
N ILE A 98 -10.15 3.05 0.28
CA ILE A 98 -11.52 3.50 0.60
C ILE A 98 -11.84 4.90 0.06
N SER A 99 -10.84 5.65 -0.45
CA SER A 99 -10.99 6.99 -0.99
C SER A 99 -11.26 6.97 -2.50
N GLN A 100 -12.37 7.55 -2.92
CA GLN A 100 -12.69 7.72 -4.33
C GLN A 100 -11.71 8.69 -5.02
N GLY A 101 -11.34 9.77 -4.33
CA GLY A 101 -10.39 10.75 -4.86
C GLY A 101 -9.01 10.14 -5.13
N GLN A 102 -8.52 9.26 -4.23
CA GLN A 102 -7.26 8.53 -4.45
C GLN A 102 -7.35 7.57 -5.65
N VAL A 103 -8.49 6.92 -5.87
CA VAL A 103 -8.69 6.06 -7.06
C VAL A 103 -8.59 6.87 -8.34
N GLU A 104 -9.22 8.04 -8.38
CA GLU A 104 -9.21 8.91 -9.56
C GLU A 104 -7.80 9.41 -9.86
N MET A 105 -7.11 9.96 -8.86
CA MET A 105 -5.72 10.41 -8.99
C MET A 105 -4.78 9.27 -9.43
N GLY A 106 -4.90 8.11 -8.81
CA GLY A 106 -4.06 6.97 -9.15
C GLY A 106 -4.28 6.46 -10.59
N LYS A 107 -5.51 6.51 -11.10
CA LYS A 107 -5.79 6.20 -12.50
C LYS A 107 -5.15 7.19 -13.47
N GLU A 108 -5.11 8.48 -13.11
CA GLU A 108 -4.41 9.49 -13.90
C GLU A 108 -2.92 9.22 -13.92
N PHE A 109 -2.29 8.96 -12.78
CA PHE A 109 -0.86 8.61 -12.72
C PHE A 109 -0.49 7.35 -13.50
N ILE A 110 -1.33 6.30 -13.44
CA ILE A 110 -1.16 5.07 -14.24
C ILE A 110 -1.21 5.39 -15.74
N LYS A 111 -2.18 6.21 -16.17
CA LYS A 111 -2.35 6.61 -17.56
C LYS A 111 -1.16 7.45 -18.04
N ASP A 112 -0.74 8.45 -17.28
CA ASP A 112 0.36 9.37 -17.65
C ASP A 112 1.70 8.64 -17.77
N ARG A 113 1.90 7.56 -17.01
CA ARG A 113 3.10 6.72 -17.09
C ARG A 113 2.97 5.53 -18.03
N ASN A 114 1.84 5.38 -18.74
CA ASN A 114 1.55 4.27 -19.67
C ASN A 114 1.69 2.87 -19.04
N ILE A 115 1.28 2.73 -17.76
CA ILE A 115 1.40 1.47 -17.02
C ILE A 115 0.16 0.61 -17.30
N THR A 116 0.37 -0.65 -17.66
CA THR A 116 -0.71 -1.56 -18.09
C THR A 116 -1.00 -2.70 -17.11
N ASN A 117 -0.10 -2.94 -16.18
CA ASN A 117 -0.16 -4.04 -15.21
C ASN A 117 -0.53 -3.61 -13.79
N VAL A 118 -0.97 -2.37 -13.60
CA VAL A 118 -1.45 -1.82 -12.32
C VAL A 118 -2.87 -1.33 -12.47
N LYS A 119 -3.72 -1.63 -11.49
CA LYS A 119 -5.08 -1.06 -11.37
C LYS A 119 -5.36 -0.63 -9.95
N ILE A 120 -6.11 0.46 -9.79
CA ILE A 120 -6.54 0.96 -8.48
C ILE A 120 -8.06 0.95 -8.42
N MET A 121 -8.60 0.47 -7.30
CA MET A 121 -10.03 0.28 -7.08
C MET A 121 -10.45 0.79 -5.71
N LYS A 122 -11.73 1.22 -5.61
CA LYS A 122 -12.32 1.55 -4.33
C LYS A 122 -12.85 0.28 -3.67
N GLU A 123 -12.18 -0.18 -2.62
CA GLU A 123 -12.57 -1.32 -1.78
C GLU A 123 -12.13 -1.10 -0.34
N ASP A 124 -12.82 -1.73 0.60
CA ASP A 124 -12.42 -1.82 2.00
C ASP A 124 -11.63 -3.11 2.20
N TYR A 125 -10.38 -3.04 2.61
CA TYR A 125 -9.52 -4.21 2.81
C TYR A 125 -10.03 -5.15 3.92
N ASN A 126 -10.91 -4.68 4.83
CA ASN A 126 -11.53 -5.56 5.83
C ASN A 126 -12.62 -6.47 5.24
N LYS A 127 -13.14 -6.15 4.05
CA LYS A 127 -14.18 -6.93 3.37
C LYS A 127 -14.19 -6.63 1.88
N THR A 128 -13.35 -7.30 1.13
CA THR A 128 -13.23 -7.12 -0.33
C THR A 128 -14.25 -7.97 -1.09
N LYS A 129 -14.44 -7.63 -2.38
CA LYS A 129 -15.25 -8.43 -3.31
C LYS A 129 -14.44 -9.46 -4.10
N PHE A 130 -13.15 -9.61 -3.81
CA PHE A 130 -12.31 -10.59 -4.48
C PHE A 130 -12.69 -12.02 -4.09
N PRO A 131 -12.55 -12.98 -5.00
CA PRO A 131 -12.73 -14.40 -4.69
C PRO A 131 -11.66 -14.87 -3.69
N SER A 132 -11.95 -15.96 -2.97
CA SER A 132 -10.96 -16.66 -2.15
C SER A 132 -9.83 -17.20 -3.03
N ASN A 133 -8.61 -17.28 -2.49
CA ASN A 133 -7.45 -17.84 -3.17
C ASN A 133 -7.11 -17.16 -4.52
N TYR A 134 -7.24 -15.83 -4.58
CA TYR A 134 -7.07 -15.07 -5.81
C TYR A 134 -5.66 -14.48 -5.99
N PHE A 135 -5.06 -13.96 -4.93
CA PHE A 135 -3.76 -13.31 -4.97
C PHE A 135 -2.61 -14.25 -4.58
N ASN A 136 -1.47 -14.11 -5.25
CA ASN A 136 -0.25 -14.81 -4.90
C ASN A 136 0.37 -14.21 -3.65
N SER A 137 0.31 -12.88 -3.50
CA SER A 137 0.77 -12.18 -2.31
C SER A 137 -0.05 -10.92 -2.05
N VAL A 138 -0.03 -10.46 -0.81
CA VAL A 138 -0.63 -9.20 -0.35
C VAL A 138 0.44 -8.41 0.39
N PHE A 139 0.46 -7.11 0.19
CA PHE A 139 1.21 -6.21 1.05
C PHE A 139 0.36 -5.03 1.53
N ALA A 140 0.75 -4.47 2.66
CA ALA A 140 0.18 -3.26 3.24
C ALA A 140 1.31 -2.43 3.84
N ILE A 141 1.39 -1.14 3.46
CA ILE A 141 2.39 -0.21 4.00
C ILE A 141 1.65 0.91 4.72
N GLU A 142 1.85 1.03 6.03
CA GLU A 142 1.32 2.11 6.89
C GLU A 142 -0.18 2.39 6.66
N SER A 143 -0.92 1.33 6.43
CA SER A 143 -2.35 1.39 6.17
C SER A 143 -3.19 0.62 7.20
N THR A 144 -2.59 -0.39 7.86
CA THR A 144 -3.32 -1.26 8.80
C THR A 144 -3.68 -0.57 10.10
N GLY A 145 -2.91 0.44 10.51
CA GLY A 145 -3.21 1.28 11.68
C GLY A 145 -4.53 2.06 11.57
N TYR A 146 -5.10 2.18 10.37
CA TYR A 146 -6.42 2.79 10.13
C TYR A 146 -7.57 1.78 10.14
N SER A 147 -7.31 0.49 10.35
CA SER A 147 -8.35 -0.51 10.51
C SER A 147 -9.01 -0.40 11.90
N GLU A 148 -10.33 -0.35 11.95
CA GLU A 148 -11.04 -0.44 13.24
C GLU A 148 -10.92 -1.84 13.88
N ASN A 149 -10.65 -2.85 13.06
CA ASN A 149 -10.50 -4.24 13.50
C ASN A 149 -9.43 -4.96 12.68
N ILE A 150 -8.26 -5.10 13.26
CA ILE A 150 -7.12 -5.77 12.61
C ILE A 150 -7.39 -7.26 12.34
N GLU A 151 -8.22 -7.92 13.15
CA GLU A 151 -8.58 -9.33 12.93
C GLU A 151 -9.41 -9.49 11.66
N GLU A 152 -10.35 -8.57 11.38
CA GLU A 152 -11.11 -8.58 10.12
C GLU A 152 -10.18 -8.42 8.92
N PHE A 153 -9.19 -7.52 9.01
CA PHE A 153 -8.16 -7.35 7.97
C PHE A 153 -7.39 -8.65 7.74
N ILE A 154 -6.83 -9.25 8.80
CA ILE A 154 -6.03 -10.49 8.68
C ILE A 154 -6.87 -11.62 8.09
N ASN A 155 -8.10 -11.82 8.58
CA ASN A 155 -9.00 -12.86 8.08
C ASN A 155 -9.35 -12.67 6.60
N GLU A 156 -9.59 -11.41 6.17
CA GLU A 156 -9.87 -11.11 4.78
C GLU A 156 -8.64 -11.32 3.89
N MET A 157 -7.45 -10.89 4.33
CA MET A 157 -6.22 -11.13 3.59
C MET A 157 -5.90 -12.62 3.48
N GLN A 158 -6.12 -13.40 4.55
CA GLN A 158 -6.01 -14.86 4.50
C GLN A 158 -6.98 -15.48 3.49
N ARG A 159 -8.23 -15.00 3.44
CA ARG A 159 -9.25 -15.50 2.51
C ARG A 159 -8.88 -15.26 1.06
N VAL A 160 -8.36 -14.10 0.71
CA VAL A 160 -8.04 -13.74 -0.68
C VAL A 160 -6.68 -14.28 -1.14
N LEU A 161 -5.80 -14.64 -0.22
CA LEU A 161 -4.51 -15.26 -0.53
C LEU A 161 -4.68 -16.71 -0.99
N LYS A 162 -3.92 -17.09 -2.00
CA LYS A 162 -3.77 -18.50 -2.40
C LYS A 162 -3.07 -19.29 -1.28
N PRO A 163 -3.29 -20.61 -1.18
CA PRO A 163 -2.49 -21.45 -0.30
C PRO A 163 -0.98 -21.25 -0.54
N GLY A 164 -0.22 -21.02 0.52
CA GLY A 164 1.21 -20.71 0.44
C GLY A 164 1.54 -19.27 0.02
N GLY A 165 0.53 -18.44 -0.21
CA GLY A 165 0.70 -16.99 -0.48
C GLY A 165 1.26 -16.23 0.72
N LYS A 166 1.79 -15.03 0.49
CA LYS A 166 2.43 -14.21 1.52
C LYS A 166 1.62 -12.97 1.84
N LEU A 167 1.54 -12.62 3.12
CA LEU A 167 1.14 -11.31 3.59
C LEU A 167 2.37 -10.58 4.15
N VAL A 168 2.67 -9.40 3.65
CA VAL A 168 3.70 -8.49 4.16
C VAL A 168 3.03 -7.23 4.69
N VAL A 169 3.24 -6.92 5.95
CA VAL A 169 2.75 -5.69 6.59
C VAL A 169 3.95 -4.91 7.11
N LEU A 170 4.13 -3.69 6.60
CA LEU A 170 5.08 -2.72 7.12
C LEU A 170 4.29 -1.57 7.73
N ASP A 171 4.32 -1.46 9.05
CA ASP A 171 3.53 -0.48 9.81
C ASP A 171 4.21 -0.15 11.14
N GLY A 172 3.71 0.84 11.85
CA GLY A 172 4.11 1.14 13.23
C GLY A 172 3.46 0.16 14.20
N PHE A 173 4.26 -0.72 14.81
CA PHE A 173 3.78 -1.65 15.82
C PHE A 173 4.14 -1.18 17.22
N ARG A 174 3.15 -1.20 18.13
CA ARG A 174 3.39 -0.95 19.54
C ARG A 174 4.07 -2.17 20.18
N THR A 175 5.19 -1.95 20.83
CA THR A 175 5.84 -2.98 21.65
C THR A 175 5.27 -2.95 23.07
N GLU A 176 5.31 -4.09 23.79
CA GLU A 176 4.93 -4.14 25.20
C GLU A 176 5.97 -3.48 26.15
N MET A 177 7.10 -3.01 25.62
CA MET A 177 8.07 -2.28 26.41
C MET A 177 7.43 -1.02 26.98
N GLN A 178 7.35 -0.94 28.31
CA GLN A 178 7.03 0.31 29.01
C GLN A 178 8.06 1.34 28.58
N MET A 179 7.63 2.32 27.80
CA MET A 179 8.48 3.49 27.53
C MET A 179 8.73 4.18 28.86
N ASN A 180 9.99 4.28 29.25
CA ASN A 180 10.36 5.13 30.39
C ASN A 180 9.94 6.56 30.02
N PRO A 181 9.00 7.20 30.77
CA PRO A 181 8.49 8.50 30.44
C PRO A 181 9.52 9.62 30.56
N PHE A 182 10.78 9.30 30.92
CA PHE A 182 11.91 10.22 31.14
C PHE A 182 13.11 10.00 30.20
N LEU A 183 12.94 9.25 29.09
CA LEU A 183 13.95 9.17 28.02
C LEU A 183 13.49 9.91 26.77
#